data_af6a5228df02e7ca3ab41ed9e157c615
#
_entry.id   af6a5228df02e7ca3ab41ed9e157c615
#
_cell.length_a   1.000
_cell.length_b   1.000
_cell.length_c   1.000
_cell.angle_alpha   90.00
_cell.angle_beta   90.00
_cell.angle_gamma   90.00
#
_symmetry.space_group_name_H-M   'P 1'
#
loop_
_entity.id
_entity.type
_entity.pdbx_description
1 polymer ?
#
loop_
_entity_poly.entity_id
_entity_poly.type
_entity_poly.pdbx_seq_one_letter_code
_entity_poly.pdbx_strand_id
1 'polypeptide(L)'
;YPLSFRQSPPCTDSNGTTSSDSNWQVYAVKADGTVHWEKTIWTESIAEFEGFFGQDLNLDGIEGVNAATLAYAPLDTNGYRLKKDDDGLLHIVDAAGDNRISVKDQYGGYPSFDYSHSWGTGSHESSAVAVEQNSDGTFSLAVKHSDTFNGISQTNWEIFSLSSAGVLTWDNNIWTDDISIYETSIFNDDLDQSGSAGFDVSLLSDVVTDSTGDILQLGPGNKYYISDDKNTASTADDSTVLISYPWGDAPDYLRAEDYSNGASFSSGAVAAESLTFTDSAGVSQDGFVVAIHKIYTDELSVMHSDWEIDYIKADGTIDDEKREYTSSIKAKESLFGQDLDGDESVGLTGVVFDSVDTDTTGDLLKKDGDALYIVDDKDTVDTSDDVTFALVDESGWSPFLDYQYQDGSGDDLYTVSASTFAVESFVDADSKSKFLLAIKEEQQFGAEAKEEYWETFKIVEANEGSGDWYLDFNTGNHSKGVRKLEQVLNQHLKDSG
;
A
#
# COMPACT_ATOMS: atom_id res chain seq x y z
N TYR A 1 -12.97 -52.28 -5.60
CA TYR A 1 -12.89 -52.45 -4.14
C TYR A 1 -11.90 -51.42 -3.57
N PRO A 2 -12.25 -50.70 -2.51
CA PRO A 2 -11.28 -49.83 -1.81
C PRO A 2 -10.37 -50.67 -0.92
N LEU A 3 -9.11 -50.23 -0.81
CA LEU A 3 -8.12 -50.72 0.16
C LEU A 3 -7.51 -49.52 0.82
N SER A 4 -7.41 -49.49 2.15
CA SER A 4 -6.71 -48.45 2.91
C SER A 4 -5.41 -48.98 3.53
N PHE A 5 -4.40 -48.15 3.56
CA PHE A 5 -3.16 -48.41 4.27
C PHE A 5 -2.81 -47.21 5.12
N ARG A 6 -2.52 -47.43 6.39
CA ARG A 6 -1.93 -46.43 7.27
C ARG A 6 -0.43 -46.42 7.05
N GLN A 7 0.10 -45.29 6.64
CA GLN A 7 1.55 -45.09 6.56
C GLN A 7 1.94 -44.13 7.69
N SER A 8 2.45 -44.71 8.79
CA SER A 8 3.17 -43.92 9.80
C SER A 8 4.09 -44.83 10.60
N PRO A 9 5.40 -44.62 10.54
CA PRO A 9 6.12 -44.62 11.79
C PRO A 9 6.07 -43.20 12.36
N PRO A 10 5.88 -43.00 13.67
CA PRO A 10 6.08 -41.72 14.28
C PRO A 10 7.50 -41.24 13.98
N CYS A 11 7.62 -40.06 13.33
CA CYS A 11 8.91 -39.41 13.19
C CYS A 11 9.21 -38.70 14.52
N THR A 12 10.25 -39.15 15.21
CA THR A 12 10.79 -38.43 16.36
C THR A 12 11.89 -37.52 15.83
N ASP A 13 11.70 -36.21 16.01
CA ASP A 13 12.70 -35.21 15.62
C ASP A 13 13.96 -35.29 16.49
N SER A 14 15.01 -34.54 16.14
CA SER A 14 16.26 -34.48 16.87
C SER A 14 16.11 -33.97 18.32
N ASN A 15 14.97 -33.40 18.69
CA ASN A 15 14.65 -32.86 20.02
C ASN A 15 13.81 -33.84 20.85
N GLY A 16 13.49 -35.02 20.31
CA GLY A 16 12.69 -36.03 21.00
C GLY A 16 11.16 -35.80 20.92
N THR A 17 10.72 -34.87 20.12
CA THR A 17 9.28 -34.64 19.87
C THR A 17 8.79 -35.64 18.85
N THR A 18 7.82 -36.46 19.22
CA THR A 18 7.22 -37.45 18.32
C THR A 18 5.98 -36.82 17.68
N SER A 19 6.01 -36.54 16.36
CA SER A 19 4.82 -36.20 15.61
C SER A 19 4.04 -37.49 15.28
N SER A 20 2.76 -37.50 15.59
CA SER A 20 1.83 -38.62 15.29
C SER A 20 1.07 -38.39 13.99
N ASP A 21 1.68 -37.70 13.01
CA ASP A 21 1.01 -37.45 11.74
C ASP A 21 0.64 -38.75 11.06
N SER A 22 -0.64 -39.09 11.09
CA SER A 22 -1.18 -40.30 10.48
C SER A 22 -1.57 -40.01 9.04
N ASN A 23 -0.73 -40.35 8.10
CA ASN A 23 -1.09 -40.27 6.68
C ASN A 23 -1.71 -41.60 6.21
N TRP A 24 -2.80 -41.49 5.50
CA TRP A 24 -3.53 -42.62 4.96
C TRP A 24 -3.49 -42.62 3.42
N GLN A 25 -3.44 -43.80 2.85
CA GLN A 25 -3.60 -43.99 1.43
C GLN A 25 -4.83 -44.87 1.16
N VAL A 26 -5.74 -44.34 0.37
CA VAL A 26 -6.93 -45.08 -0.07
C VAL A 26 -6.75 -45.44 -1.54
N TYR A 27 -6.70 -46.72 -1.83
CA TYR A 27 -6.51 -47.23 -3.18
C TYR A 27 -7.85 -47.74 -3.76
N ALA A 28 -8.15 -47.37 -4.99
CA ALA A 28 -9.20 -48.03 -5.77
C ALA A 28 -8.62 -49.28 -6.45
N VAL A 29 -9.20 -50.44 -6.18
CA VAL A 29 -8.82 -51.72 -6.79
C VAL A 29 -9.83 -52.12 -7.84
N LYS A 30 -9.37 -52.44 -9.04
CA LYS A 30 -10.21 -52.93 -10.15
C LYS A 30 -10.70 -54.33 -9.87
N ALA A 31 -11.71 -54.79 -10.64
CA ALA A 31 -12.29 -56.11 -10.49
C ALA A 31 -11.31 -57.27 -10.76
N ASP A 32 -10.22 -56.99 -11.48
CA ASP A 32 -9.15 -57.96 -11.75
C ASP A 32 -8.07 -58.00 -10.65
N GLY A 33 -8.25 -57.21 -9.58
CA GLY A 33 -7.32 -57.14 -8.46
C GLY A 33 -6.16 -56.16 -8.65
N THR A 34 -6.09 -55.42 -9.77
CA THR A 34 -5.04 -54.43 -9.99
C THR A 34 -5.39 -53.07 -9.37
N VAL A 35 -4.39 -52.37 -8.83
CA VAL A 35 -4.57 -51.03 -8.24
C VAL A 35 -4.74 -49.99 -9.35
N HIS A 36 -5.72 -49.10 -9.17
CA HIS A 36 -5.96 -47.98 -10.05
C HIS A 36 -5.19 -46.75 -9.51
N TRP A 37 -3.92 -46.67 -9.86
CA TRP A 37 -3.01 -45.66 -9.30
C TRP A 37 -3.46 -44.20 -9.46
N GLU A 38 -4.14 -43.89 -10.56
CA GLU A 38 -4.67 -42.55 -10.84
C GLU A 38 -5.85 -42.15 -9.93
N LYS A 39 -6.39 -43.10 -9.16
CA LYS A 39 -7.47 -42.89 -8.19
C LYS A 39 -7.02 -43.15 -6.76
N THR A 40 -5.75 -43.14 -6.53
CA THR A 40 -5.19 -43.19 -5.16
C THR A 40 -5.44 -41.85 -4.49
N ILE A 41 -6.01 -41.90 -3.30
CA ILE A 41 -6.26 -40.72 -2.47
C ILE A 41 -5.28 -40.74 -1.30
N TRP A 42 -4.59 -39.68 -1.10
CA TRP A 42 -3.83 -39.40 0.11
C TRP A 42 -4.70 -38.55 1.01
N THR A 43 -4.78 -38.89 2.30
CA THR A 43 -5.56 -38.16 3.28
C THR A 43 -4.91 -38.23 4.65
N GLU A 44 -5.03 -37.18 5.41
CA GLU A 44 -4.59 -37.11 6.81
C GLU A 44 -5.62 -37.75 7.75
N SER A 45 -6.90 -37.77 7.35
CA SER A 45 -7.95 -38.46 8.08
C SER A 45 -8.61 -39.55 7.23
N ILE A 46 -8.75 -40.73 7.83
CA ILE A 46 -9.47 -41.87 7.22
C ILE A 46 -10.97 -41.82 7.51
N ALA A 47 -11.39 -41.05 8.49
CA ALA A 47 -12.77 -41.03 8.97
C ALA A 47 -13.79 -40.73 7.83
N GLU A 48 -13.44 -39.87 6.87
CA GLU A 48 -14.30 -39.58 5.72
C GLU A 48 -14.58 -40.82 4.82
N PHE A 49 -13.68 -41.78 4.87
CA PHE A 49 -13.74 -43.00 4.02
C PHE A 49 -14.26 -44.19 4.76
N GLU A 50 -14.42 -44.17 6.07
CA GLU A 50 -14.85 -45.31 6.89
C GLU A 50 -16.20 -45.87 6.47
N GLY A 51 -17.12 -44.99 6.10
CA GLY A 51 -18.42 -45.42 5.55
C GLY A 51 -18.31 -46.23 4.27
N PHE A 52 -17.24 -46.09 3.47
CA PHE A 52 -17.00 -46.99 2.32
C PHE A 52 -16.51 -48.38 2.74
N PHE A 53 -15.84 -48.45 3.90
CA PHE A 53 -15.30 -49.69 4.43
C PHE A 53 -16.26 -50.39 5.40
N GLY A 54 -17.24 -49.64 5.95
CA GLY A 54 -18.13 -50.13 6.99
C GLY A 54 -17.34 -50.54 8.25
N GLN A 55 -16.30 -49.83 8.58
CA GLN A 55 -15.41 -50.12 9.70
C GLN A 55 -14.82 -48.83 10.27
N ASP A 56 -14.71 -48.79 11.57
CA ASP A 56 -13.94 -47.81 12.31
C ASP A 56 -12.43 -48.12 12.13
N LEU A 57 -11.76 -47.38 11.26
CA LEU A 57 -10.37 -47.59 10.86
C LEU A 57 -9.38 -46.77 11.68
N ASN A 58 -9.81 -45.66 12.19
CA ASN A 58 -9.00 -44.80 13.06
C ASN A 58 -9.07 -45.22 14.55
N LEU A 59 -10.03 -46.12 14.87
CA LEU A 59 -10.27 -46.68 16.21
C LEU A 59 -10.74 -45.66 17.23
N ASP A 60 -11.46 -44.61 16.81
CA ASP A 60 -12.07 -43.60 17.70
C ASP A 60 -13.41 -44.05 18.31
N GLY A 61 -13.92 -45.23 17.90
CA GLY A 61 -15.13 -45.85 18.36
C GLY A 61 -16.38 -45.49 17.53
N ILE A 62 -16.22 -44.76 16.45
CA ILE A 62 -17.30 -44.32 15.55
C ILE A 62 -16.90 -44.60 14.10
N GLU A 63 -17.84 -45.17 13.31
CA GLU A 63 -17.67 -45.30 11.86
C GLU A 63 -17.98 -43.95 11.20
N GLY A 64 -16.97 -43.32 10.58
CA GLY A 64 -17.05 -41.98 9.99
C GLY A 64 -16.58 -40.89 10.90
N VAL A 65 -16.66 -39.63 10.46
CA VAL A 65 -16.16 -38.51 11.22
C VAL A 65 -16.94 -38.32 12.54
N ASN A 66 -16.24 -38.34 13.65
CA ASN A 66 -16.81 -38.18 14.98
C ASN A 66 -17.34 -36.76 15.20
N ALA A 67 -18.64 -36.55 15.00
CA ALA A 67 -19.27 -35.24 15.13
C ALA A 67 -19.24 -34.68 16.56
N ALA A 68 -19.09 -35.52 17.58
CA ALA A 68 -19.05 -35.11 18.98
C ALA A 68 -17.71 -34.47 19.36
N THR A 69 -16.65 -34.76 18.62
CA THR A 69 -15.29 -34.22 18.86
C THR A 69 -14.98 -32.95 18.09
N LEU A 70 -15.87 -32.53 17.16
CA LEU A 70 -15.64 -31.31 16.38
C LEU A 70 -15.67 -30.07 17.28
N ALA A 71 -14.63 -29.24 17.17
CA ALA A 71 -14.56 -27.98 17.88
C ALA A 71 -15.69 -27.04 17.43
N TYR A 72 -16.27 -26.33 18.40
CA TYR A 72 -17.37 -25.39 18.12
C TYR A 72 -16.82 -24.04 17.67
N ALA A 73 -17.42 -23.50 16.60
CA ALA A 73 -17.26 -22.11 16.16
C ALA A 73 -18.65 -21.43 16.13
N PRO A 74 -18.73 -20.10 16.05
CA PRO A 74 -19.99 -19.38 15.92
C PRO A 74 -20.86 -19.96 14.79
N LEU A 75 -22.17 -19.85 14.95
CA LEU A 75 -23.14 -20.24 13.92
C LEU A 75 -23.27 -19.06 12.96
N ASP A 76 -23.07 -19.32 11.68
CA ASP A 76 -23.30 -18.29 10.66
C ASP A 76 -24.79 -17.92 10.50
N THR A 77 -25.09 -16.88 9.74
CA THR A 77 -26.46 -16.40 9.50
C THR A 77 -27.33 -17.40 8.76
N ASN A 78 -26.74 -18.31 8.00
CA ASN A 78 -27.43 -19.34 7.22
C ASN A 78 -27.53 -20.69 7.96
N GLY A 79 -27.00 -20.77 9.18
CA GLY A 79 -27.06 -21.95 10.03
C GLY A 79 -25.89 -22.92 9.85
N TYR A 80 -24.82 -22.50 9.18
CA TYR A 80 -23.55 -23.24 9.12
C TYR A 80 -22.64 -22.87 10.28
N ARG A 81 -21.69 -23.73 10.57
CA ARG A 81 -20.64 -23.49 11.57
C ARG A 81 -19.37 -24.20 11.18
N LEU A 82 -18.25 -23.60 11.55
CA LEU A 82 -16.96 -24.22 11.41
C LEU A 82 -16.72 -25.17 12.58
N LYS A 83 -16.26 -26.37 12.30
CA LYS A 83 -15.87 -27.36 13.30
C LYS A 83 -14.54 -27.99 12.94
N LYS A 84 -13.89 -28.54 13.95
CA LYS A 84 -12.62 -29.24 13.80
C LYS A 84 -12.75 -30.65 14.40
N ASP A 85 -12.27 -31.64 13.69
CA ASP A 85 -12.26 -33.02 14.16
C ASP A 85 -11.02 -33.32 15.04
N ASP A 86 -10.91 -34.55 15.51
CA ASP A 86 -9.81 -35.00 16.38
C ASP A 86 -8.45 -35.00 15.67
N ASP A 87 -8.44 -35.09 14.33
CA ASP A 87 -7.24 -35.00 13.50
C ASP A 87 -6.86 -33.54 13.21
N GLY A 88 -7.67 -32.56 13.68
CA GLY A 88 -7.45 -31.13 13.47
C GLY A 88 -7.99 -30.61 12.15
N LEU A 89 -8.70 -31.41 11.37
CA LEU A 89 -9.24 -31.03 10.06
C LEU A 89 -10.52 -30.20 10.20
N LEU A 90 -10.69 -29.22 9.33
CA LEU A 90 -11.83 -28.32 9.35
C LEU A 90 -12.99 -28.83 8.52
N HIS A 91 -14.18 -28.66 9.08
CA HIS A 91 -15.44 -29.01 8.45
C HIS A 91 -16.46 -27.90 8.60
N ILE A 92 -17.18 -27.59 7.53
CA ILE A 92 -18.36 -26.73 7.52
C ILE A 92 -19.56 -27.62 7.72
N VAL A 93 -20.34 -27.36 8.79
CA VAL A 93 -21.45 -28.25 9.20
C VAL A 93 -22.72 -27.41 9.35
N ASP A 94 -23.84 -27.86 8.78
CA ASP A 94 -25.12 -27.18 8.95
C ASP A 94 -25.63 -27.25 10.41
N ALA A 95 -26.65 -26.46 10.75
CA ALA A 95 -27.20 -26.40 12.11
C ALA A 95 -27.77 -27.75 12.59
N ALA A 96 -28.24 -28.58 11.68
CA ALA A 96 -28.74 -29.91 12.00
C ALA A 96 -27.62 -30.94 12.23
N GLY A 97 -26.44 -30.65 11.69
CA GLY A 97 -25.29 -31.55 11.71
C GLY A 97 -25.35 -32.66 10.61
N ASP A 98 -26.34 -32.57 9.72
CA ASP A 98 -26.59 -33.59 8.72
C ASP A 98 -25.70 -33.40 7.47
N ASN A 99 -25.44 -32.15 7.08
CA ASN A 99 -24.58 -31.82 5.97
C ASN A 99 -23.21 -31.40 6.48
N ARG A 100 -22.18 -32.06 5.96
CA ARG A 100 -20.79 -31.80 6.29
C ARG A 100 -19.99 -31.62 5.02
N ILE A 101 -19.22 -30.54 4.98
CA ILE A 101 -18.34 -30.18 3.88
C ILE A 101 -16.93 -30.05 4.46
N SER A 102 -16.01 -30.90 4.06
CA SER A 102 -14.62 -30.81 4.50
C SER A 102 -13.91 -29.67 3.76
N VAL A 103 -13.16 -28.85 4.51
CA VAL A 103 -12.34 -27.81 3.93
C VAL A 103 -11.09 -28.42 3.32
N LYS A 104 -10.90 -28.22 2.01
CA LYS A 104 -9.77 -28.77 1.25
C LYS A 104 -9.16 -27.69 0.37
N ASP A 105 -7.89 -27.83 0.06
CA ASP A 105 -7.27 -27.01 -0.97
C ASP A 105 -7.63 -27.50 -2.39
N GLN A 106 -7.23 -26.73 -3.39
CA GLN A 106 -7.48 -27.08 -4.81
C GLN A 106 -6.76 -28.34 -5.28
N TYR A 107 -5.83 -28.87 -4.49
CA TYR A 107 -5.11 -30.13 -4.78
C TYR A 107 -5.72 -31.32 -4.04
N GLY A 108 -6.74 -31.08 -3.20
CA GLY A 108 -7.42 -32.07 -2.38
C GLY A 108 -6.75 -32.35 -1.04
N GLY A 109 -5.74 -31.56 -0.67
CA GLY A 109 -5.11 -31.58 0.66
C GLY A 109 -5.99 -30.86 1.69
N TYR A 110 -5.70 -31.09 2.96
CA TYR A 110 -6.36 -30.41 4.07
C TYR A 110 -5.47 -29.29 4.57
N PRO A 111 -5.86 -28.03 4.38
CA PRO A 111 -5.06 -26.90 4.87
C PRO A 111 -5.05 -26.88 6.40
N SER A 112 -3.87 -26.71 7.00
CA SER A 112 -3.70 -26.54 8.44
C SER A 112 -3.73 -25.05 8.76
N PHE A 113 -4.84 -24.59 9.35
CA PHE A 113 -4.97 -23.21 9.80
C PHE A 113 -4.64 -23.05 11.29
N ASP A 114 -4.62 -24.15 12.06
CA ASP A 114 -4.20 -24.13 13.44
C ASP A 114 -2.72 -24.44 13.53
N TYR A 115 -1.93 -23.39 13.64
CA TYR A 115 -0.49 -23.47 13.69
C TYR A 115 0.04 -22.59 14.82
N SER A 116 0.99 -23.10 15.58
CA SER A 116 1.70 -22.34 16.60
C SER A 116 3.19 -22.64 16.51
N HIS A 117 3.99 -21.58 16.42
CA HIS A 117 5.43 -21.66 16.39
C HIS A 117 6.05 -20.56 17.24
N SER A 118 7.10 -20.92 18.01
CA SER A 118 7.82 -19.98 18.85
C SER A 118 9.30 -20.00 18.53
N TRP A 119 9.92 -18.82 18.47
CA TRP A 119 11.35 -18.64 18.22
C TRP A 119 11.92 -17.51 19.08
N GLY A 120 12.99 -17.76 19.82
CA GLY A 120 13.67 -16.73 20.60
C GLY A 120 12.72 -15.88 21.44
N THR A 121 12.49 -14.61 21.03
CA THR A 121 11.58 -13.67 21.69
C THR A 121 10.26 -13.49 20.94
N GLY A 122 9.98 -14.31 19.93
CA GLY A 122 8.78 -14.23 19.10
C GLY A 122 7.92 -15.49 19.13
N SER A 123 6.66 -15.36 18.77
CA SER A 123 5.75 -16.45 18.48
C SER A 123 4.77 -16.04 17.37
N HIS A 124 4.33 -17.03 16.62
CA HIS A 124 3.24 -16.91 15.67
C HIS A 124 2.20 -17.96 15.98
N GLU A 125 0.94 -17.57 16.00
CA GLU A 125 -0.20 -18.46 16.14
C GLU A 125 -1.22 -18.13 15.05
N SER A 126 -1.80 -19.17 14.46
CA SER A 126 -2.92 -18.99 13.53
C SER A 126 -4.06 -19.95 13.89
N SER A 127 -5.28 -19.53 13.66
CA SER A 127 -6.47 -20.34 13.88
C SER A 127 -7.64 -19.93 12.99
N ALA A 128 -8.34 -20.91 12.44
CA ALA A 128 -9.61 -20.67 11.79
C ALA A 128 -10.68 -20.38 12.83
N VAL A 129 -11.47 -19.31 12.65
CA VAL A 129 -12.40 -18.81 13.67
C VAL A 129 -13.86 -18.80 13.22
N ALA A 130 -14.13 -18.53 11.94
CA ALA A 130 -15.51 -18.41 11.46
C ALA A 130 -15.64 -18.83 9.99
N VAL A 131 -16.85 -19.23 9.63
CA VAL A 131 -17.26 -19.47 8.24
C VAL A 131 -18.62 -18.83 8.02
N GLU A 132 -18.84 -18.24 6.85
CA GLU A 132 -20.13 -17.72 6.41
C GLU A 132 -20.47 -18.22 5.02
N GLN A 133 -21.72 -18.60 4.78
CA GLN A 133 -22.21 -18.95 3.45
C GLN A 133 -22.64 -17.69 2.69
N ASN A 134 -22.00 -17.44 1.56
CA ASN A 134 -22.35 -16.35 0.67
C ASN A 134 -23.69 -16.61 -0.09
N SER A 135 -24.28 -15.55 -0.60
CA SER A 135 -25.57 -15.63 -1.33
C SER A 135 -25.53 -16.51 -2.58
N ASP A 136 -24.36 -16.75 -3.14
CA ASP A 136 -24.15 -17.64 -4.31
C ASP A 136 -23.90 -19.11 -3.93
N GLY A 137 -23.91 -19.42 -2.64
CA GLY A 137 -23.67 -20.77 -2.09
C GLY A 137 -22.20 -21.11 -1.90
N THR A 138 -21.27 -20.21 -2.15
CA THR A 138 -19.86 -20.33 -1.76
C THR A 138 -19.71 -20.03 -0.27
N PHE A 139 -18.48 -20.15 0.27
CA PHE A 139 -18.22 -19.83 1.67
C PHE A 139 -17.03 -18.87 1.80
N SER A 140 -17.08 -18.05 2.83
CA SER A 140 -15.96 -17.24 3.32
C SER A 140 -15.46 -17.83 4.65
N LEU A 141 -14.15 -17.99 4.79
CA LEU A 141 -13.50 -18.55 5.99
C LEU A 141 -12.55 -17.51 6.57
N ALA A 142 -12.75 -17.13 7.83
CA ALA A 142 -11.85 -16.24 8.54
C ALA A 142 -10.80 -17.01 9.33
N VAL A 143 -9.53 -16.63 9.15
CA VAL A 143 -8.38 -17.13 9.89
C VAL A 143 -7.72 -15.97 10.61
N LYS A 144 -7.52 -16.12 11.90
CA LYS A 144 -6.82 -15.14 12.75
C LYS A 144 -5.36 -15.54 12.89
N HIS A 145 -4.48 -14.58 12.68
CA HIS A 145 -3.04 -14.69 12.91
C HIS A 145 -2.65 -13.79 14.08
N SER A 146 -1.83 -14.28 14.97
CA SER A 146 -1.31 -13.53 16.12
C SER A 146 0.18 -13.67 16.18
N ASP A 147 0.88 -12.56 15.96
CA ASP A 147 2.32 -12.46 16.04
C ASP A 147 2.71 -11.76 17.32
N THR A 148 3.70 -12.28 18.02
CA THR A 148 4.30 -11.60 19.16
C THR A 148 5.81 -11.51 18.94
N PHE A 149 6.35 -10.31 19.05
CA PHE A 149 7.77 -10.06 18.95
C PHE A 149 8.22 -9.08 20.02
N ASN A 150 9.22 -9.45 20.82
CA ASN A 150 9.72 -8.63 21.93
C ASN A 150 8.62 -8.13 22.92
N GLY A 151 7.55 -8.92 23.07
CA GLY A 151 6.42 -8.59 23.95
C GLY A 151 5.38 -7.66 23.35
N ILE A 152 5.52 -7.30 22.08
CA ILE A 152 4.51 -6.59 21.31
C ILE A 152 3.73 -7.63 20.52
N SER A 153 2.40 -7.64 20.66
CA SER A 153 1.50 -8.52 19.94
C SER A 153 0.78 -7.76 18.84
N GLN A 154 0.73 -8.36 17.66
CA GLN A 154 -0.01 -7.89 16.49
C GLN A 154 -0.98 -8.97 16.04
N THR A 155 -2.16 -8.58 15.60
CA THR A 155 -3.17 -9.49 15.06
C THR A 155 -3.45 -9.11 13.62
N ASN A 156 -3.41 -10.10 12.74
CA ASN A 156 -3.78 -9.98 11.33
C ASN A 156 -4.82 -11.05 11.02
N TRP A 157 -5.56 -10.83 9.95
CA TRP A 157 -6.62 -11.72 9.53
C TRP A 157 -6.48 -12.07 8.07
N GLU A 158 -6.88 -13.29 7.73
CA GLU A 158 -6.93 -13.75 6.36
C GLU A 158 -8.33 -14.30 6.08
N ILE A 159 -8.98 -13.82 5.03
CA ILE A 159 -10.32 -14.27 4.63
C ILE A 159 -10.16 -15.04 3.32
N PHE A 160 -10.49 -16.31 3.39
CA PHE A 160 -10.43 -17.21 2.23
C PHE A 160 -11.81 -17.39 1.59
N SER A 161 -11.82 -17.47 0.27
CA SER A 161 -12.97 -17.88 -0.49
C SER A 161 -12.94 -19.40 -0.72
N LEU A 162 -14.04 -20.08 -0.41
CA LEU A 162 -14.21 -21.50 -0.66
C LEU A 162 -15.39 -21.74 -1.62
N SER A 163 -15.26 -22.71 -2.50
CA SER A 163 -16.39 -23.15 -3.31
C SER A 163 -17.51 -23.72 -2.43
N SER A 164 -18.70 -23.95 -3.00
CA SER A 164 -19.80 -24.65 -2.33
C SER A 164 -19.47 -26.10 -1.91
N ALA A 165 -18.38 -26.65 -2.42
CA ALA A 165 -17.84 -27.95 -2.03
C ALA A 165 -16.72 -27.87 -0.98
N GLY A 166 -16.46 -26.69 -0.40
CA GLY A 166 -15.43 -26.46 0.61
C GLY A 166 -14.00 -26.42 0.05
N VAL A 167 -13.84 -26.25 -1.27
CA VAL A 167 -12.50 -26.16 -1.88
C VAL A 167 -12.01 -24.72 -1.83
N LEU A 168 -10.88 -24.54 -1.18
CA LEU A 168 -10.18 -23.27 -1.00
C LEU A 168 -9.28 -22.99 -2.20
N THR A 169 -9.26 -21.74 -2.64
CA THR A 169 -8.31 -21.22 -3.62
C THR A 169 -7.40 -20.20 -2.93
N TRP A 170 -6.07 -20.36 -3.08
CA TRP A 170 -5.08 -19.49 -2.43
C TRP A 170 -4.93 -18.11 -3.10
N ASP A 171 -5.41 -17.98 -4.34
CA ASP A 171 -5.14 -16.78 -5.17
C ASP A 171 -6.08 -15.61 -4.91
N ASN A 172 -7.15 -15.79 -4.10
CA ASN A 172 -8.20 -14.79 -3.88
C ASN A 172 -8.47 -14.57 -2.37
N ASN A 173 -7.46 -14.67 -1.54
CA ASN A 173 -7.58 -14.35 -0.13
C ASN A 173 -7.45 -12.84 0.13
N ILE A 174 -8.16 -12.36 1.13
CA ILE A 174 -8.09 -10.99 1.61
C ILE A 174 -7.27 -10.99 2.89
N TRP A 175 -6.19 -10.23 2.92
CA TRP A 175 -5.46 -9.96 4.14
C TRP A 175 -5.96 -8.63 4.74
N THR A 176 -6.13 -8.58 6.03
CA THR A 176 -6.48 -7.35 6.75
C THR A 176 -5.95 -7.41 8.18
N ASP A 177 -5.55 -6.28 8.71
CA ASP A 177 -5.25 -6.12 10.12
C ASP A 177 -6.47 -5.62 10.92
N ASP A 178 -7.62 -5.39 10.24
CA ASP A 178 -8.89 -5.01 10.84
C ASP A 178 -10.05 -5.83 10.27
N ILE A 179 -10.47 -6.85 11.02
CA ILE A 179 -11.58 -7.73 10.62
C ILE A 179 -12.95 -7.04 10.75
N SER A 180 -13.07 -6.02 11.58
CA SER A 180 -14.36 -5.38 11.87
C SER A 180 -15.08 -4.87 10.63
N ILE A 181 -14.33 -4.48 9.58
CA ILE A 181 -14.87 -4.05 8.28
C ILE A 181 -15.66 -5.17 7.60
N TYR A 182 -15.21 -6.41 7.79
CA TYR A 182 -15.78 -7.60 7.15
C TYR A 182 -16.79 -8.32 8.02
N GLU A 183 -16.88 -7.98 9.32
CA GLU A 183 -17.81 -8.60 10.26
C GLU A 183 -19.26 -8.39 9.85
N THR A 184 -19.66 -7.18 9.50
CA THR A 184 -21.03 -6.90 9.06
C THR A 184 -21.27 -7.21 7.59
N SER A 185 -20.24 -7.07 6.75
CA SER A 185 -20.39 -7.24 5.29
C SER A 185 -20.31 -8.70 4.84
N ILE A 186 -19.59 -9.56 5.59
CA ILE A 186 -19.37 -10.96 5.27
C ILE A 186 -19.92 -11.88 6.36
N PHE A 187 -19.46 -11.73 7.62
CA PHE A 187 -19.67 -12.74 8.68
C PHE A 187 -20.88 -12.52 9.57
N ASN A 188 -21.33 -11.28 9.69
CA ASN A 188 -22.39 -10.84 10.59
C ASN A 188 -22.20 -11.34 12.05
N ASP A 189 -20.93 -11.38 12.50
CA ASP A 189 -20.50 -11.86 13.81
C ASP A 189 -19.33 -11.01 14.33
N ASP A 190 -19.22 -10.87 15.64
CA ASP A 190 -18.15 -10.15 16.35
C ASP A 190 -16.91 -11.06 16.46
N LEU A 191 -16.05 -11.03 15.44
CA LEU A 191 -14.89 -11.92 15.35
C LEU A 191 -13.68 -11.42 16.15
N ASP A 192 -13.56 -10.11 16.31
CA ASP A 192 -12.49 -9.49 17.09
C ASP A 192 -12.81 -9.41 18.59
N GLN A 193 -14.08 -9.74 18.96
CA GLN A 193 -14.61 -9.70 20.33
C GLN A 193 -14.62 -8.27 20.91
N SER A 194 -14.86 -7.27 20.07
CA SER A 194 -14.99 -5.87 20.46
C SER A 194 -16.28 -5.59 21.25
N GLY A 195 -17.26 -6.49 21.16
CA GLY A 195 -18.57 -6.41 21.81
C GLY A 195 -19.73 -6.12 20.87
N SER A 196 -19.46 -5.88 19.59
CA SER A 196 -20.47 -5.74 18.52
C SER A 196 -19.89 -6.15 17.18
N ALA A 197 -20.68 -6.80 16.34
CA ALA A 197 -20.28 -7.08 14.99
C ALA A 197 -20.15 -5.77 14.21
N GLY A 198 -19.06 -5.65 13.46
CA GLY A 198 -18.77 -4.52 12.59
C GLY A 198 -17.96 -3.42 13.24
N PHE A 199 -17.53 -2.52 12.39
CA PHE A 199 -16.64 -1.44 12.77
C PHE A 199 -17.36 -0.43 13.69
N ASP A 200 -16.80 -0.17 14.86
CA ASP A 200 -17.33 0.84 15.78
C ASP A 200 -16.82 2.24 15.39
N VAL A 201 -17.62 2.94 14.58
CA VAL A 201 -17.34 4.32 14.15
C VAL A 201 -17.14 5.30 15.32
N SER A 202 -17.61 4.96 16.54
CA SER A 202 -17.39 5.81 17.71
C SER A 202 -15.94 5.81 18.20
N LEU A 203 -15.11 4.89 17.74
CA LEU A 203 -13.68 4.83 18.03
C LEU A 203 -12.85 5.72 17.09
N LEU A 204 -13.47 6.29 16.06
CA LEU A 204 -12.80 7.18 15.12
C LEU A 204 -12.68 8.59 15.67
N SER A 205 -11.59 9.24 15.34
CA SER A 205 -11.34 10.66 15.59
C SER A 205 -11.22 11.37 14.26
N ASP A 206 -12.01 12.41 14.06
CA ASP A 206 -11.94 13.22 12.84
C ASP A 206 -10.57 13.88 12.73
N VAL A 207 -9.95 13.75 11.59
CA VAL A 207 -8.70 14.44 11.24
C VAL A 207 -9.06 15.71 10.48
N VAL A 208 -9.82 15.57 9.40
CA VAL A 208 -10.28 16.68 8.58
C VAL A 208 -11.56 16.27 7.85
N THR A 209 -12.45 17.25 7.63
CA THR A 209 -13.60 17.10 6.73
C THR A 209 -13.23 17.78 5.41
N ASP A 210 -13.48 17.11 4.31
CA ASP A 210 -13.22 17.65 2.98
C ASP A 210 -14.25 18.72 2.57
N SER A 211 -14.11 19.26 1.34
CA SER A 211 -14.99 20.28 0.82
C SER A 211 -16.39 19.76 0.44
N THR A 212 -16.54 18.44 0.28
CA THR A 212 -17.78 17.77 -0.11
C THR A 212 -18.52 17.14 1.07
N GLY A 213 -17.87 16.92 2.21
CA GLY A 213 -18.46 16.36 3.43
C GLY A 213 -17.84 15.04 3.88
N ASP A 214 -16.98 14.44 3.05
CA ASP A 214 -16.23 13.23 3.42
C ASP A 214 -15.25 13.53 4.56
N ILE A 215 -15.02 12.57 5.44
CA ILE A 215 -14.22 12.76 6.63
C ILE A 215 -13.06 11.79 6.64
N LEU A 216 -11.83 12.32 6.66
CA LEU A 216 -10.66 11.54 7.01
C LEU A 216 -10.62 11.35 8.52
N GLN A 217 -10.52 10.12 8.96
CA GLN A 217 -10.59 9.75 10.37
C GLN A 217 -9.42 8.86 10.77
N LEU A 218 -8.98 9.02 12.02
CA LEU A 218 -7.97 8.18 12.65
C LEU A 218 -8.65 7.22 13.63
N GLY A 219 -8.41 5.95 13.45
CA GLY A 219 -8.96 4.87 14.27
C GLY A 219 -7.93 4.13 15.10
N PRO A 220 -8.34 3.03 15.74
CA PRO A 220 -7.47 2.18 16.53
C PRO A 220 -6.25 1.69 15.73
N GLY A 221 -5.10 1.58 16.41
CA GLY A 221 -3.85 1.13 15.78
C GLY A 221 -3.22 2.14 14.81
N ASN A 222 -3.59 3.42 14.92
CA ASN A 222 -3.12 4.50 14.03
C ASN A 222 -3.51 4.32 12.55
N LYS A 223 -4.61 3.63 12.30
CA LYS A 223 -5.13 3.40 10.96
C LYS A 223 -6.02 4.54 10.51
N TYR A 224 -5.97 4.85 9.22
CA TYR A 224 -6.80 5.88 8.64
C TYR A 224 -7.99 5.30 7.90
N TYR A 225 -9.12 5.99 8.02
CA TYR A 225 -10.40 5.64 7.43
C TYR A 225 -10.96 6.84 6.69
N ILE A 226 -11.74 6.59 5.67
CA ILE A 226 -12.53 7.61 4.99
C ILE A 226 -14.01 7.29 5.21
N SER A 227 -14.74 8.22 5.81
CA SER A 227 -16.20 8.18 5.90
C SER A 227 -16.75 9.01 4.74
N ASP A 228 -17.29 8.33 3.76
CA ASP A 228 -17.85 8.87 2.53
C ASP A 228 -19.35 9.12 2.75
N ASP A 229 -19.76 10.38 2.69
CA ASP A 229 -21.16 10.81 2.88
C ASP A 229 -22.02 10.65 1.61
N LYS A 230 -21.43 10.08 0.54
CA LYS A 230 -22.07 9.91 -0.78
C LYS A 230 -22.65 11.20 -1.36
N ASN A 231 -22.16 12.35 -0.89
CA ASN A 231 -22.66 13.68 -1.22
C ASN A 231 -24.18 13.80 -0.98
N THR A 232 -24.69 13.18 0.09
CA THR A 232 -26.09 13.22 0.48
C THR A 232 -26.27 13.77 1.90
N ALA A 233 -27.46 14.24 2.24
CA ALA A 233 -27.77 14.65 3.60
C ALA A 233 -28.26 13.48 4.49
N SER A 234 -28.24 12.26 3.96
CA SER A 234 -28.67 11.06 4.64
C SER A 234 -27.48 10.33 5.21
N THR A 235 -27.43 10.10 6.50
CA THR A 235 -26.37 9.26 7.10
C THR A 235 -26.65 7.76 6.99
N ALA A 236 -27.70 7.36 6.27
CA ALA A 236 -28.06 5.94 6.12
C ALA A 236 -27.36 5.26 4.95
N ASP A 237 -26.78 6.04 4.05
CA ASP A 237 -26.01 5.59 2.89
C ASP A 237 -24.50 5.91 3.00
N ASP A 238 -24.10 6.55 4.12
CA ASP A 238 -22.69 6.76 4.43
C ASP A 238 -21.95 5.43 4.53
N SER A 239 -20.71 5.42 4.10
CA SER A 239 -19.83 4.25 4.21
C SER A 239 -18.47 4.64 4.74
N THR A 240 -17.93 3.80 5.62
CA THR A 240 -16.57 3.98 6.14
C THR A 240 -15.67 2.89 5.56
N VAL A 241 -14.55 3.28 4.96
CA VAL A 241 -13.58 2.37 4.37
C VAL A 241 -12.22 2.55 5.04
N LEU A 242 -11.53 1.44 5.33
CA LEU A 242 -10.14 1.45 5.76
C LEU A 242 -9.25 1.76 4.54
N ILE A 243 -8.28 2.65 4.72
CA ILE A 243 -7.24 2.84 3.73
C ILE A 243 -6.25 1.67 3.85
N SER A 244 -6.05 0.93 2.76
CA SER A 244 -5.20 -0.25 2.75
C SER A 244 -4.47 -0.44 1.43
N TYR A 245 -3.33 -1.12 1.46
CA TYR A 245 -2.65 -1.60 0.26
C TYR A 245 -3.45 -2.73 -0.42
N PRO A 246 -3.17 -3.04 -1.70
CA PRO A 246 -3.85 -4.13 -2.41
C PRO A 246 -3.73 -5.51 -1.74
N TRP A 247 -2.73 -5.69 -0.88
CA TRP A 247 -2.53 -6.92 -0.11
C TRP A 247 -3.16 -6.88 1.30
N GLY A 248 -3.90 -5.79 1.65
CA GLY A 248 -4.76 -5.68 2.82
C GLY A 248 -4.16 -4.98 4.04
N ASP A 249 -2.84 -4.74 4.06
CA ASP A 249 -2.20 -4.02 5.17
C ASP A 249 -2.57 -2.53 5.13
N ALA A 250 -2.85 -1.93 6.27
CA ALA A 250 -3.01 -0.47 6.38
C ALA A 250 -1.64 0.22 6.26
N PRO A 251 -1.55 1.38 5.56
CA PRO A 251 -0.32 2.15 5.49
C PRO A 251 0.04 2.78 6.85
N ASP A 252 1.32 2.82 7.18
CA ASP A 252 1.84 3.48 8.38
C ASP A 252 1.99 5.00 8.14
N TYR A 253 0.87 5.70 7.91
CA TYR A 253 0.89 7.14 7.67
C TYR A 253 1.22 7.94 8.92
N LEU A 254 0.74 7.51 10.11
CA LEU A 254 1.02 8.19 11.36
C LEU A 254 2.27 7.60 12.02
N ARG A 255 3.38 8.29 11.84
CA ARG A 255 4.67 7.85 12.34
C ARG A 255 5.42 8.98 13.00
N ALA A 256 6.14 8.69 14.08
CA ALA A 256 7.05 9.62 14.73
C ALA A 256 8.26 8.84 15.27
N GLU A 257 9.46 9.24 14.87
CA GLU A 257 10.72 8.60 15.24
C GLU A 257 11.78 9.64 15.60
N ASP A 258 12.46 9.40 16.71
CA ASP A 258 13.64 10.14 17.10
C ASP A 258 14.87 9.24 16.95
N TYR A 259 15.86 9.71 16.23
CA TYR A 259 17.10 8.98 15.99
C TYR A 259 18.19 9.39 16.99
N SER A 260 19.07 8.46 17.33
CA SER A 260 20.14 8.67 18.33
C SER A 260 21.14 9.75 17.96
N ASN A 261 21.22 10.15 16.70
CA ASN A 261 22.07 11.22 16.17
C ASN A 261 21.42 12.62 16.25
N GLY A 262 20.21 12.72 16.75
CA GLY A 262 19.47 13.99 16.88
C GLY A 262 18.56 14.32 15.70
N ALA A 263 18.54 13.49 14.66
CA ALA A 263 17.55 13.58 13.59
C ALA A 263 16.18 13.09 14.07
N SER A 264 15.12 13.52 13.42
CA SER A 264 13.76 13.03 13.69
C SER A 264 12.94 12.92 12.41
N PHE A 265 11.94 12.06 12.44
CA PHE A 265 10.96 11.89 11.35
C PHE A 265 9.55 11.89 11.92
N SER A 266 8.63 12.58 11.25
CA SER A 266 7.21 12.46 11.54
C SER A 266 6.40 12.48 10.24
N SER A 267 5.29 11.77 10.22
CA SER A 267 4.34 11.79 9.12
C SER A 267 2.91 11.64 9.62
N GLY A 268 1.94 12.08 8.81
CA GLY A 268 0.52 11.90 9.07
C GLY A 268 -0.30 12.26 7.84
N ALA A 269 -1.40 11.55 7.61
CA ALA A 269 -2.39 11.97 6.63
C ALA A 269 -3.15 13.19 7.18
N VAL A 270 -3.29 14.23 6.36
CA VAL A 270 -3.80 15.54 6.78
C VAL A 270 -5.01 16.00 5.99
N ALA A 271 -5.27 15.41 4.83
CA ALA A 271 -6.43 15.72 3.99
C ALA A 271 -6.88 14.51 3.18
N ALA A 272 -8.16 14.44 2.89
CA ALA A 272 -8.74 13.54 1.90
C ALA A 272 -9.81 14.29 1.12
N GLU A 273 -10.03 13.91 -0.14
CA GLU A 273 -11.07 14.48 -1.00
C GLU A 273 -11.58 13.41 -1.95
N SER A 274 -12.88 13.36 -2.19
CA SER A 274 -13.46 12.46 -3.19
C SER A 274 -13.26 13.01 -4.60
N LEU A 275 -12.89 12.14 -5.53
CA LEU A 275 -12.72 12.51 -6.93
C LEU A 275 -12.88 11.32 -7.88
N THR A 276 -13.12 11.62 -9.15
CA THR A 276 -12.98 10.62 -10.22
C THR A 276 -11.57 10.71 -10.80
N PHE A 277 -10.83 9.61 -10.82
CA PHE A 277 -9.49 9.56 -11.38
C PHE A 277 -9.31 8.39 -12.34
N THR A 278 -8.27 8.45 -13.16
CA THR A 278 -7.84 7.33 -13.98
C THR A 278 -6.79 6.54 -13.21
N ASP A 279 -7.04 5.25 -12.96
CA ASP A 279 -6.11 4.39 -12.24
C ASP A 279 -4.87 4.03 -13.07
N SER A 280 -3.92 3.33 -12.46
CA SER A 280 -2.69 2.86 -13.11
C SER A 280 -2.95 1.92 -14.29
N ALA A 281 -4.10 1.25 -14.34
CA ALA A 281 -4.55 0.42 -15.45
C ALA A 281 -5.20 1.23 -16.59
N GLY A 282 -5.37 2.55 -16.45
CA GLY A 282 -6.01 3.43 -17.41
C GLY A 282 -7.56 3.42 -17.34
N VAL A 283 -8.12 2.94 -16.23
CA VAL A 283 -9.58 2.89 -16.03
C VAL A 283 -10.01 4.08 -15.19
N SER A 284 -11.03 4.82 -15.66
CA SER A 284 -11.66 5.91 -14.88
C SER A 284 -12.55 5.30 -13.80
N GLN A 285 -12.36 5.72 -12.55
CA GLN A 285 -13.12 5.24 -11.40
C GLN A 285 -13.29 6.34 -10.35
N ASP A 286 -14.35 6.23 -9.57
CA ASP A 286 -14.55 7.07 -8.40
C ASP A 286 -13.71 6.54 -7.23
N GLY A 287 -13.26 7.45 -6.38
CA GLY A 287 -12.45 7.14 -5.22
C GLY A 287 -12.05 8.40 -4.48
N PHE A 288 -10.89 8.35 -3.82
CA PHE A 288 -10.41 9.44 -2.99
C PHE A 288 -8.94 9.75 -3.29
N VAL A 289 -8.53 10.94 -2.93
CA VAL A 289 -7.12 11.32 -2.83
C VAL A 289 -6.81 11.68 -1.40
N VAL A 290 -5.64 11.27 -0.90
CA VAL A 290 -5.18 11.53 0.47
C VAL A 290 -3.83 12.22 0.42
N ALA A 291 -3.66 13.32 1.16
CA ALA A 291 -2.39 13.98 1.33
C ALA A 291 -1.73 13.56 2.64
N ILE A 292 -0.50 13.11 2.56
CA ILE A 292 0.34 12.72 3.70
C ILE A 292 1.50 13.71 3.80
N HIS A 293 1.58 14.40 4.92
CA HIS A 293 2.67 15.32 5.22
C HIS A 293 3.79 14.57 5.95
N LYS A 294 5.02 14.70 5.45
CA LYS A 294 6.22 14.09 6.00
C LYS A 294 7.20 15.19 6.41
N ILE A 295 7.68 15.15 7.63
CA ILE A 295 8.65 16.10 8.16
C ILE A 295 9.88 15.31 8.59
N TYR A 296 11.02 15.66 8.07
CA TYR A 296 12.31 15.14 8.48
C TYR A 296 13.19 16.27 9.03
N THR A 297 13.75 16.10 10.21
CA THR A 297 14.74 17.01 10.77
C THR A 297 16.09 16.31 10.77
N ASP A 298 17.08 16.86 10.12
CA ASP A 298 18.40 16.28 10.01
C ASP A 298 19.25 16.46 11.30
N GLU A 299 20.45 15.91 11.32
CA GLU A 299 21.41 16.01 12.44
C GLU A 299 21.84 17.47 12.74
N LEU A 300 21.70 18.36 11.78
CA LEU A 300 21.99 19.79 11.91
C LEU A 300 20.80 20.61 12.36
N SER A 301 19.66 19.95 12.65
CA SER A 301 18.37 20.55 12.98
C SER A 301 17.76 21.36 11.83
N VAL A 302 18.10 21.03 10.59
CA VAL A 302 17.41 21.55 9.41
C VAL A 302 16.17 20.71 9.17
N MET A 303 15.04 21.38 9.05
CA MET A 303 13.75 20.75 8.81
C MET A 303 13.48 20.70 7.30
N HIS A 304 13.13 19.51 6.81
CA HIS A 304 12.69 19.25 5.45
C HIS A 304 11.23 18.82 5.50
N SER A 305 10.46 19.24 4.52
CA SER A 305 9.03 18.95 4.42
C SER A 305 8.76 18.33 3.05
N ASP A 306 8.22 17.12 3.05
CA ASP A 306 7.82 16.39 1.85
C ASP A 306 6.36 15.95 1.96
N TRP A 307 5.76 15.72 0.82
CA TRP A 307 4.38 15.29 0.70
C TRP A 307 4.27 14.03 -0.14
N GLU A 308 3.39 13.16 0.29
CA GLU A 308 2.96 12.00 -0.47
C GLU A 308 1.47 12.13 -0.76
N ILE A 309 1.05 11.79 -1.98
CA ILE A 309 -0.33 11.85 -2.40
C ILE A 309 -0.72 10.47 -2.88
N ASP A 310 -1.61 9.83 -2.13
CA ASP A 310 -2.14 8.52 -2.46
C ASP A 310 -3.51 8.63 -3.12
N TYR A 311 -3.71 7.88 -4.20
CA TYR A 311 -5.00 7.70 -4.85
C TYR A 311 -5.63 6.41 -4.33
N ILE A 312 -6.84 6.54 -3.79
CA ILE A 312 -7.56 5.48 -3.08
C ILE A 312 -8.81 5.13 -3.87
N LYS A 313 -8.99 3.86 -4.19
CA LYS A 313 -10.22 3.36 -4.83
C LYS A 313 -11.41 3.45 -3.86
N ALA A 314 -12.63 3.41 -4.38
CA ALA A 314 -13.84 3.49 -3.56
C ALA A 314 -13.97 2.39 -2.48
N ASP A 315 -13.24 1.29 -2.62
CA ASP A 315 -13.17 0.21 -1.63
C ASP A 315 -12.09 0.42 -0.55
N GLY A 316 -11.39 1.55 -0.56
CA GLY A 316 -10.30 1.88 0.35
C GLY A 316 -8.91 1.42 -0.11
N THR A 317 -8.81 0.73 -1.23
CA THR A 317 -7.52 0.20 -1.72
C THR A 317 -6.67 1.28 -2.38
N ILE A 318 -5.42 1.41 -1.96
CA ILE A 318 -4.44 2.33 -2.55
C ILE A 318 -4.06 1.89 -3.97
N ASP A 319 -4.03 2.81 -4.93
CA ASP A 319 -3.40 2.61 -6.24
C ASP A 319 -1.90 2.97 -6.13
N ASP A 320 -1.11 2.01 -5.69
CA ASP A 320 0.32 2.20 -5.35
C ASP A 320 1.18 2.64 -6.55
N GLU A 321 0.78 2.28 -7.78
CA GLU A 321 1.47 2.70 -9.00
C GLU A 321 1.17 4.16 -9.40
N LYS A 322 0.12 4.76 -8.80
CA LYS A 322 -0.27 6.15 -9.07
C LYS A 322 0.16 7.13 -7.97
N ARG A 323 0.82 6.66 -6.94
CA ARG A 323 1.32 7.49 -5.85
C ARG A 323 2.21 8.61 -6.37
N GLU A 324 2.04 9.81 -5.83
CA GLU A 324 2.83 10.98 -6.16
C GLU A 324 3.61 11.48 -4.95
N TYR A 325 4.76 12.08 -5.20
CA TYR A 325 5.59 12.69 -4.17
C TYR A 325 5.98 14.09 -4.59
N THR A 326 6.01 15.03 -3.66
CA THR A 326 6.39 16.41 -3.93
C THR A 326 6.97 17.07 -2.69
N SER A 327 7.93 17.98 -2.87
CA SER A 327 8.44 18.84 -1.79
C SER A 327 7.54 20.05 -1.53
N SER A 328 6.54 20.33 -2.39
CA SER A 328 5.54 21.36 -2.14
C SER A 328 4.15 20.88 -2.57
N ILE A 329 3.19 21.04 -1.67
CA ILE A 329 1.80 20.65 -1.91
C ILE A 329 1.02 21.68 -2.75
N LYS A 330 1.51 22.91 -2.89
CA LYS A 330 0.79 24.03 -3.52
C LYS A 330 0.12 23.68 -4.85
N ALA A 331 0.86 23.02 -5.76
CA ALA A 331 0.32 22.62 -7.06
C ALA A 331 -0.83 21.59 -6.97
N LYS A 332 -0.94 20.91 -5.84
CA LYS A 332 -1.91 19.84 -5.59
C LYS A 332 -3.06 20.24 -4.68
N GLU A 333 -2.98 21.36 -3.98
CA GLU A 333 -4.04 21.84 -3.07
C GLU A 333 -5.39 22.02 -3.75
N SER A 334 -5.37 22.35 -5.03
CA SER A 334 -6.61 22.43 -5.82
C SER A 334 -7.36 21.09 -5.92
N LEU A 335 -6.67 19.94 -5.73
CA LEU A 335 -7.31 18.63 -5.65
C LEU A 335 -8.13 18.47 -4.37
N PHE A 336 -7.68 19.14 -3.29
CA PHE A 336 -8.27 19.05 -1.96
C PHE A 336 -9.19 20.21 -1.64
N GLY A 337 -9.17 21.29 -2.45
CA GLY A 337 -9.93 22.50 -2.15
C GLY A 337 -9.53 23.20 -0.85
N GLN A 338 -8.35 22.91 -0.29
CA GLN A 338 -7.87 23.34 1.01
C GLN A 338 -6.46 23.88 0.93
N ASP A 339 -6.16 24.89 1.78
CA ASP A 339 -4.80 25.36 2.06
C ASP A 339 -4.12 24.38 3.02
N LEU A 340 -3.22 23.56 2.50
CA LEU A 340 -2.56 22.48 3.27
C LEU A 340 -1.20 22.88 3.82
N ASP A 341 -0.53 23.87 3.24
CA ASP A 341 0.76 24.38 3.72
C ASP A 341 0.64 25.60 4.63
N GLY A 342 -0.55 26.20 4.73
CA GLY A 342 -0.84 27.30 5.64
C GLY A 342 -0.43 28.67 5.10
N ASP A 343 -0.29 28.83 3.78
CA ASP A 343 0.10 30.09 3.17
C ASP A 343 -1.07 31.04 2.89
N GLU A 344 -2.29 30.70 3.31
CA GLU A 344 -3.55 31.41 3.14
C GLU A 344 -4.10 31.40 1.69
N SER A 345 -3.56 30.53 0.82
CA SER A 345 -4.00 30.35 -0.56
C SER A 345 -4.34 28.88 -0.82
N VAL A 346 -5.16 28.60 -1.85
CA VAL A 346 -5.39 27.25 -2.32
C VAL A 346 -4.82 27.13 -3.73
N GLY A 347 -3.84 26.27 -3.91
CA GLY A 347 -3.13 26.10 -5.17
C GLY A 347 -2.15 27.25 -5.47
N LEU A 348 -1.79 27.38 -6.72
CA LEU A 348 -0.74 28.32 -7.14
C LEU A 348 -1.21 29.78 -7.31
N THR A 349 -2.50 30.04 -7.20
CA THR A 349 -3.08 31.36 -7.47
C THR A 349 -2.81 32.31 -6.31
N GLY A 350 -2.11 33.40 -6.58
CA GLY A 350 -1.82 34.44 -5.58
C GLY A 350 -0.60 34.17 -4.70
N VAL A 351 0.05 33.04 -4.88
CA VAL A 351 1.28 32.66 -4.13
C VAL A 351 2.42 33.58 -4.52
N VAL A 352 3.18 34.03 -3.52
CA VAL A 352 4.40 34.81 -3.72
C VAL A 352 5.58 33.87 -3.61
N PHE A 353 6.14 33.50 -4.74
CA PHE A 353 7.35 32.67 -4.80
C PHE A 353 8.62 33.54 -4.75
N ASP A 354 9.70 32.99 -4.23
CA ASP A 354 11.02 33.59 -4.41
C ASP A 354 11.43 33.50 -5.88
N SER A 355 11.80 34.64 -6.46
CA SER A 355 12.33 34.68 -7.82
C SER A 355 13.76 34.18 -7.83
N VAL A 356 14.04 33.17 -8.66
CA VAL A 356 15.41 32.72 -8.91
C VAL A 356 16.02 33.59 -10.02
N ASP A 357 15.38 33.63 -11.18
CA ASP A 357 15.78 34.47 -12.30
C ASP A 357 14.59 34.68 -13.26
N THR A 358 14.79 35.59 -14.24
CA THR A 358 13.84 35.84 -15.33
C THR A 358 14.56 35.65 -16.64
N ASP A 359 13.95 35.04 -17.61
CA ASP A 359 14.47 35.01 -18.96
C ASP A 359 14.26 36.38 -19.68
N THR A 360 14.76 36.47 -20.90
CA THR A 360 14.60 37.69 -21.70
C THR A 360 13.22 37.84 -22.33
N THR A 361 12.44 36.79 -22.34
CA THR A 361 11.04 36.77 -22.86
C THR A 361 10.03 36.99 -21.77
N GLY A 362 10.43 36.76 -20.48
CA GLY A 362 9.59 37.01 -19.31
C GLY A 362 9.20 35.76 -18.53
N ASP A 363 9.56 34.55 -19.01
CA ASP A 363 9.40 33.34 -18.19
C ASP A 363 10.16 33.47 -16.86
N LEU A 364 9.58 32.93 -15.79
CA LEU A 364 10.14 33.07 -14.46
C LEU A 364 10.45 31.71 -13.86
N LEU A 365 11.66 31.53 -13.40
CA LEU A 365 11.99 30.45 -12.47
C LEU A 365 11.73 30.91 -11.05
N LYS A 366 10.83 30.22 -10.36
CA LYS A 366 10.37 30.50 -9.00
C LYS A 366 10.73 29.38 -8.08
N LYS A 367 10.82 29.67 -6.80
CA LYS A 367 11.18 28.70 -5.76
C LYS A 367 10.25 28.85 -4.55
N ASP A 368 9.89 27.69 -3.97
CA ASP A 368 9.21 27.60 -2.68
C ASP A 368 9.82 26.43 -1.90
N GLY A 369 10.59 26.72 -0.84
CA GLY A 369 11.44 25.72 -0.22
C GLY A 369 12.41 25.10 -1.22
N ASP A 370 12.35 23.79 -1.38
CA ASP A 370 13.15 23.05 -2.37
C ASP A 370 12.39 22.82 -3.69
N ALA A 371 11.11 23.15 -3.75
CA ALA A 371 10.30 23.00 -4.96
C ALA A 371 10.56 24.15 -5.94
N LEU A 372 10.63 23.80 -7.22
CA LEU A 372 10.82 24.73 -8.33
C LEU A 372 9.55 24.85 -9.15
N TYR A 373 9.29 26.07 -9.61
CA TYR A 373 8.13 26.38 -10.45
C TYR A 373 8.57 27.21 -11.65
N ILE A 374 7.89 27.01 -12.75
CA ILE A 374 8.05 27.82 -13.95
C ILE A 374 6.76 28.58 -14.19
N VAL A 375 6.87 29.88 -14.37
CA VAL A 375 5.78 30.73 -14.86
C VAL A 375 6.04 31.00 -16.31
N ASP A 376 5.26 30.39 -17.17
CA ASP A 376 5.29 30.56 -18.61
C ASP A 376 4.40 31.79 -18.94
N ASP A 377 4.99 32.87 -19.40
CA ASP A 377 4.29 34.14 -19.70
C ASP A 377 3.64 34.12 -21.08
N LYS A 378 3.69 33.00 -21.80
CA LYS A 378 3.14 32.83 -23.16
C LYS A 378 3.64 33.85 -24.16
N ASP A 379 4.82 34.44 -23.92
CA ASP A 379 5.37 35.55 -24.73
C ASP A 379 4.43 36.75 -24.84
N THR A 380 3.61 37.01 -23.82
CA THR A 380 2.65 38.12 -23.79
C THR A 380 2.95 39.09 -22.65
N VAL A 381 2.37 40.30 -22.71
CA VAL A 381 2.43 41.27 -21.60
C VAL A 381 1.19 41.18 -20.70
N ASP A 382 0.29 40.26 -20.99
CA ASP A 382 -0.94 40.05 -20.25
C ASP A 382 -0.72 38.92 -19.23
N THR A 383 -0.47 39.28 -18.00
CA THR A 383 -0.21 38.29 -16.93
C THR A 383 -1.44 37.44 -16.57
N SER A 384 -2.60 37.67 -17.19
CA SER A 384 -3.80 36.87 -16.96
C SER A 384 -3.79 35.54 -17.72
N ASP A 385 -2.90 35.37 -18.70
CA ASP A 385 -2.71 34.13 -19.47
C ASP A 385 -1.43 33.36 -19.07
N ASP A 386 -0.67 33.87 -18.10
CA ASP A 386 0.48 33.18 -17.53
C ASP A 386 0.04 31.84 -16.91
N VAL A 387 0.87 30.83 -17.11
CA VAL A 387 0.65 29.49 -16.56
C VAL A 387 1.80 29.13 -15.62
N THR A 388 1.47 28.85 -14.38
CA THR A 388 2.46 28.35 -13.40
C THR A 388 2.35 26.83 -13.29
N PHE A 389 3.46 26.12 -13.37
CA PHE A 389 3.52 24.69 -13.16
C PHE A 389 4.73 24.28 -12.31
N ALA A 390 4.57 23.23 -11.51
CA ALA A 390 5.65 22.67 -10.72
C ALA A 390 6.63 21.90 -11.61
N LEU A 391 7.92 22.04 -11.36
CA LEU A 391 8.95 21.27 -12.02
C LEU A 391 9.11 19.93 -11.29
N VAL A 392 8.88 18.83 -11.99
CA VAL A 392 9.03 17.46 -11.48
C VAL A 392 9.98 16.66 -12.37
N ASP A 393 10.46 15.53 -11.92
CA ASP A 393 11.16 14.54 -12.73
C ASP A 393 10.18 13.58 -13.45
N GLU A 394 10.69 12.62 -14.23
CA GLU A 394 9.89 11.61 -14.92
C GLU A 394 8.99 10.76 -13.99
N SER A 395 9.32 10.71 -12.71
CA SER A 395 8.59 9.96 -11.67
C SER A 395 7.60 10.82 -10.89
N GLY A 396 7.50 12.11 -11.20
CA GLY A 396 6.65 13.06 -10.51
C GLY A 396 7.28 13.70 -9.25
N TRP A 397 8.55 13.38 -8.93
CA TRP A 397 9.25 13.97 -7.81
C TRP A 397 9.75 15.37 -8.12
N SER A 398 9.73 16.27 -7.13
CA SER A 398 10.46 17.54 -7.23
C SER A 398 11.96 17.24 -7.35
N PRO A 399 12.64 17.70 -8.41
CA PRO A 399 14.05 17.42 -8.58
C PRO A 399 14.88 18.18 -7.53
N PHE A 400 15.74 17.47 -6.83
CA PHE A 400 16.66 18.06 -5.86
C PHE A 400 17.89 18.63 -6.60
N LEU A 401 17.80 19.87 -7.02
CA LEU A 401 18.80 20.54 -7.86
C LEU A 401 19.68 21.54 -7.10
N ASP A 402 19.18 22.06 -5.96
CA ASP A 402 19.94 22.95 -5.09
C ASP A 402 20.48 22.11 -3.92
N TYR A 403 21.79 21.86 -3.90
CA TYR A 403 22.41 21.04 -2.87
C TYR A 403 23.81 21.52 -2.50
N GLN A 404 24.22 21.16 -1.30
CA GLN A 404 25.60 21.29 -0.83
C GLN A 404 26.07 19.93 -0.33
N TYR A 405 27.24 19.53 -0.80
CA TYR A 405 27.88 18.30 -0.39
C TYR A 405 29.32 18.57 0.04
N GLN A 406 29.74 17.93 1.12
CA GLN A 406 31.08 18.06 1.65
C GLN A 406 31.61 16.66 2.02
N ASP A 407 32.82 16.35 1.57
CA ASP A 407 33.51 15.11 1.91
C ASP A 407 34.99 15.37 2.25
N GLY A 408 35.54 14.54 3.12
CA GLY A 408 36.94 14.69 3.57
C GLY A 408 37.14 15.73 4.65
N SER A 409 38.42 16.06 4.91
CA SER A 409 38.81 17.06 5.91
C SER A 409 40.18 17.61 5.62
N GLY A 410 40.44 18.88 6.04
CA GLY A 410 41.73 19.51 5.85
C GLY A 410 42.05 19.77 4.38
N ASP A 411 43.27 19.38 3.95
CA ASP A 411 43.71 19.58 2.56
C ASP A 411 43.01 18.63 1.55
N ASP A 412 42.34 17.58 2.03
CA ASP A 412 41.58 16.64 1.22
C ASP A 412 40.06 16.94 1.22
N LEU A 413 39.67 18.13 1.72
CA LEU A 413 38.29 18.56 1.77
C LEU A 413 37.76 18.82 0.35
N TYR A 414 36.71 18.09 -0.04
CA TYR A 414 35.98 18.30 -1.28
C TYR A 414 34.60 18.88 -0.99
N THR A 415 34.27 20.00 -1.62
CA THR A 415 32.95 20.61 -1.49
C THR A 415 32.34 20.81 -2.87
N VAL A 416 31.06 20.50 -2.98
CA VAL A 416 30.25 20.78 -4.16
C VAL A 416 29.00 21.53 -3.72
N SER A 417 28.66 22.57 -4.44
CA SER A 417 27.35 23.21 -4.30
C SER A 417 26.73 23.36 -5.68
N ALA A 418 25.50 23.01 -5.83
CA ALA A 418 24.71 23.24 -7.03
C ALA A 418 23.56 24.19 -6.71
N SER A 419 23.19 25.01 -7.65
CA SER A 419 22.02 25.90 -7.54
C SER A 419 21.37 26.06 -8.91
N THR A 420 20.06 26.05 -8.90
CA THR A 420 19.27 26.44 -10.07
C THR A 420 19.48 27.91 -10.36
N PHE A 421 19.56 28.25 -11.62
CA PHE A 421 20.03 29.58 -12.02
C PHE A 421 19.10 30.31 -12.97
N ALA A 422 18.64 29.65 -14.06
CA ALA A 422 17.82 30.29 -15.08
C ALA A 422 16.97 29.27 -15.84
N VAL A 423 15.87 29.73 -16.38
CA VAL A 423 15.02 29.01 -17.30
C VAL A 423 14.82 29.87 -18.57
N GLU A 424 14.69 29.24 -19.71
CA GLU A 424 14.40 29.89 -20.99
C GLU A 424 13.51 28.99 -21.85
N SER A 425 12.45 29.55 -22.37
CA SER A 425 11.63 28.84 -23.35
C SER A 425 12.34 28.77 -24.72
N PHE A 426 12.15 27.69 -25.42
CA PHE A 426 12.63 27.51 -26.77
C PHE A 426 11.73 26.57 -27.59
N VAL A 427 11.84 26.68 -28.92
CA VAL A 427 11.14 25.78 -29.84
C VAL A 427 12.13 24.78 -30.38
N ASP A 428 11.93 23.49 -30.08
CA ASP A 428 12.79 22.42 -30.57
C ASP A 428 12.59 22.17 -32.09
N ALA A 429 13.45 21.35 -32.65
CA ALA A 429 13.43 20.98 -34.09
C ALA A 429 12.12 20.26 -34.50
N ASP A 430 11.39 19.67 -33.57
CA ASP A 430 10.07 19.08 -33.75
C ASP A 430 8.91 20.10 -33.67
N SER A 431 9.23 21.39 -33.55
CA SER A 431 8.31 22.51 -33.39
C SER A 431 7.47 22.47 -32.10
N LYS A 432 7.98 21.79 -31.04
CA LYS A 432 7.37 21.77 -29.72
C LYS A 432 8.01 22.81 -28.82
N SER A 433 7.19 23.54 -28.07
CA SER A 433 7.66 24.42 -27.01
C SER A 433 8.27 23.57 -25.90
N LYS A 434 9.39 23.99 -25.36
CA LYS A 434 10.14 23.35 -24.29
C LYS A 434 10.85 24.42 -23.49
N PHE A 435 11.29 24.07 -22.29
CA PHE A 435 12.13 24.94 -21.49
C PHE A 435 13.52 24.31 -21.31
N LEU A 436 14.51 25.15 -21.18
CA LEU A 436 15.86 24.78 -20.84
C LEU A 436 16.18 25.35 -19.46
N LEU A 437 16.49 24.48 -18.52
CA LEU A 437 16.91 24.84 -17.16
C LEU A 437 18.44 24.87 -17.10
N ALA A 438 19.01 25.91 -16.53
CA ALA A 438 20.43 26.01 -16.25
C ALA A 438 20.69 25.87 -14.74
N ILE A 439 21.68 25.06 -14.40
CA ILE A 439 22.16 24.82 -13.04
C ILE A 439 23.63 25.22 -12.98
N LYS A 440 23.99 26.00 -11.96
CA LYS A 440 25.37 26.34 -11.67
C LYS A 440 25.90 25.41 -10.59
N GLU A 441 26.99 24.74 -10.86
CA GLU A 441 27.72 23.91 -9.90
C GLU A 441 29.09 24.53 -9.60
N GLU A 442 29.41 24.66 -8.32
CA GLU A 442 30.71 25.07 -7.84
C GLU A 442 31.38 23.91 -7.11
N GLN A 443 32.57 23.57 -7.54
CA GLN A 443 33.40 22.54 -6.92
C GLN A 443 34.67 23.15 -6.35
N GLN A 444 35.10 22.70 -5.17
CA GLN A 444 36.35 23.09 -4.56
C GLN A 444 37.05 21.90 -3.90
N PHE A 445 38.35 21.77 -4.14
CA PHE A 445 39.16 20.75 -3.52
C PHE A 445 40.23 21.41 -2.62
N GLY A 446 40.17 21.16 -1.34
CA GLY A 446 41.05 21.75 -0.32
C GLY A 446 41.09 23.29 -0.39
N ALA A 447 42.31 23.81 -0.51
CA ALA A 447 42.57 25.23 -0.64
C ALA A 447 42.65 25.72 -2.11
N GLU A 448 42.33 24.88 -3.08
CA GLU A 448 42.33 25.26 -4.48
C GLU A 448 41.24 26.28 -4.82
N ALA A 449 41.37 26.94 -5.95
CA ALA A 449 40.34 27.85 -6.41
C ALA A 449 39.08 27.07 -6.79
N LYS A 450 37.92 27.65 -6.47
CA LYS A 450 36.64 27.09 -6.90
C LYS A 450 36.60 26.97 -8.43
N GLU A 451 36.16 25.83 -8.91
CA GLU A 451 35.84 25.61 -10.30
C GLU A 451 34.33 25.70 -10.52
N GLU A 452 33.90 26.41 -11.54
CA GLU A 452 32.50 26.59 -11.89
C GLU A 452 32.16 25.71 -13.10
N TYR A 453 31.07 24.96 -12.99
CA TYR A 453 30.49 24.14 -14.04
C TYR A 453 29.04 24.57 -14.27
N TRP A 454 28.55 24.30 -15.44
CA TRP A 454 27.17 24.56 -15.82
C TRP A 454 26.56 23.31 -16.37
N GLU A 455 25.38 22.98 -15.88
CA GLU A 455 24.55 21.91 -16.42
C GLU A 455 23.27 22.50 -17.00
N THR A 456 22.80 21.92 -18.08
CA THR A 456 21.52 22.28 -18.65
C THR A 456 20.70 21.04 -18.91
N PHE A 457 19.42 21.13 -18.59
CA PHE A 457 18.45 20.08 -18.80
C PHE A 457 17.26 20.61 -19.58
N LYS A 458 16.70 19.78 -20.45
CA LYS A 458 15.43 20.10 -21.09
C LYS A 458 14.27 19.78 -20.15
N ILE A 459 13.28 20.65 -20.15
CA ILE A 459 11.98 20.42 -19.55
C ILE A 459 11.01 20.16 -20.68
N VAL A 460 10.33 19.03 -20.64
CA VAL A 460 9.47 18.53 -21.71
C VAL A 460 8.08 18.21 -21.17
N GLU A 461 7.08 18.36 -22.00
CA GLU A 461 5.72 17.98 -21.66
C GLU A 461 5.56 16.46 -21.75
N ALA A 462 4.97 15.83 -20.73
CA ALA A 462 4.80 14.38 -20.65
C ALA A 462 3.95 13.84 -21.81
N ASN A 463 2.83 14.53 -22.09
CA ASN A 463 1.99 14.28 -23.25
C ASN A 463 1.59 15.61 -23.87
N GLU A 464 1.55 15.72 -25.17
CA GLU A 464 1.24 16.95 -25.86
C GLU A 464 -0.15 17.51 -25.42
N GLY A 465 -0.13 18.70 -24.81
CA GLY A 465 -1.31 19.37 -24.30
C GLY A 465 -1.80 18.87 -22.95
N SER A 466 -1.04 18.01 -22.22
CA SER A 466 -1.41 17.58 -20.88
C SER A 466 -1.22 18.67 -19.83
N GLY A 467 -0.26 19.58 -20.06
CA GLY A 467 0.16 20.56 -19.06
C GLY A 467 1.08 19.97 -17.97
N ASP A 468 1.44 18.69 -18.07
CA ASP A 468 2.36 18.02 -17.15
C ASP A 468 3.78 18.13 -17.69
N TRP A 469 4.63 18.86 -17.01
CA TRP A 469 6.01 19.13 -17.41
C TRP A 469 7.01 18.43 -16.49
N TYR A 470 8.03 17.81 -17.08
CA TYR A 470 9.07 17.16 -16.30
C TYR A 470 10.48 17.45 -16.81
N LEU A 471 11.44 17.36 -15.89
CA LEU A 471 12.86 17.51 -16.16
C LEU A 471 13.43 16.21 -16.75
N ASP A 472 13.89 16.28 -18.00
CA ASP A 472 14.51 15.12 -18.65
C ASP A 472 16.01 15.08 -18.34
N PHE A 473 16.39 14.32 -17.32
CA PHE A 473 17.79 14.14 -16.92
C PHE A 473 18.67 13.50 -18.00
N ASN A 474 18.11 12.82 -18.98
CA ASN A 474 18.86 12.23 -20.09
C ASN A 474 19.37 13.29 -21.07
N THR A 475 18.87 14.51 -20.99
CA THR A 475 19.28 15.63 -21.83
C THR A 475 20.39 16.47 -21.22
N GLY A 476 20.88 16.11 -20.04
CA GLY A 476 21.92 16.83 -19.32
C GLY A 476 23.17 17.09 -20.15
N ASN A 477 23.59 18.35 -20.19
CA ASN A 477 24.81 18.78 -20.86
C ASN A 477 25.68 19.57 -19.89
N HIS A 478 26.86 19.02 -19.57
CA HIS A 478 27.80 19.58 -18.62
C HIS A 478 28.91 20.36 -19.34
N SER A 479 29.23 21.56 -18.88
CA SER A 479 30.21 22.45 -19.49
C SER A 479 30.95 23.32 -18.48
N LYS A 480 32.28 23.45 -18.62
CA LYS A 480 33.09 24.42 -17.88
C LYS A 480 32.94 25.88 -18.36
N GLY A 481 32.20 26.12 -19.43
CA GLY A 481 32.15 27.44 -20.07
C GLY A 481 30.72 27.89 -20.35
N VAL A 482 30.36 29.03 -19.80
CA VAL A 482 29.00 29.61 -19.89
C VAL A 482 28.70 30.26 -21.25
N ARG A 483 29.71 30.70 -22.04
CA ARG A 483 29.49 31.49 -23.27
C ARG A 483 28.60 30.85 -24.34
N LYS A 484 28.56 29.52 -24.43
CA LYS A 484 27.64 28.84 -25.35
C LYS A 484 26.22 28.81 -24.79
N LEU A 485 26.09 28.70 -23.48
CA LEU A 485 24.85 28.74 -22.75
C LEU A 485 24.22 30.12 -22.76
N GLU A 486 25.03 31.18 -22.58
CA GLU A 486 24.58 32.56 -22.71
C GLU A 486 23.95 32.85 -24.08
N GLN A 487 24.43 32.19 -25.14
CA GLN A 487 23.85 32.33 -26.48
C GLN A 487 22.51 31.60 -26.62
N VAL A 488 22.35 30.50 -25.94
CA VAL A 488 21.09 29.71 -25.95
C VAL A 488 20.04 30.34 -25.06
N LEU A 489 20.46 30.73 -23.82
CA LEU A 489 19.56 31.32 -22.82
C LEU A 489 19.39 32.83 -23.03
N ASN A 490 20.07 33.42 -24.03
CA ASN A 490 20.05 34.84 -24.35
C ASN A 490 20.27 35.76 -23.10
N GLN A 491 20.96 35.26 -22.07
CA GLN A 491 21.21 35.89 -20.79
C GLN A 491 22.69 36.01 -20.47
N HIS A 492 23.06 37.02 -19.65
CA HIS A 492 24.42 37.18 -19.14
C HIS A 492 24.56 36.43 -17.81
N LEU A 493 24.85 35.15 -17.85
CA LEU A 493 24.96 34.29 -16.68
C LEU A 493 26.13 34.61 -15.75
N LYS A 494 27.16 35.32 -16.24
CA LYS A 494 28.34 35.65 -15.44
C LYS A 494 28.22 36.88 -14.53
N ASP A 495 27.27 37.77 -14.82
CA ASP A 495 27.22 39.10 -14.18
C ASP A 495 26.09 39.20 -13.11
N SER A 496 25.36 38.09 -12.87
CA SER A 496 24.26 38.01 -11.91
C SER A 496 24.66 37.43 -10.56
N GLY A 497 25.93 37.58 -10.14
CA GLY A 497 26.46 37.15 -8.84
C GLY A 497 26.70 38.29 -7.86
#